data_1e2a8ffb0e0778ca6e85436022d9eae8
#
_entry.id   1e2a8ffb0e0778ca6e85436022d9eae8
#
_cell.length_a   1.000
_cell.length_b   1.000
_cell.length_c   1.000
_cell.angle_alpha   90.00
_cell.angle_beta   90.00
_cell.angle_gamma   90.00
#
_symmetry.space_group_name_H-M   'P 1'
#
loop_
_entity.id
_entity.type
_entity.pdbx_description
1 polymer ?
#
loop_
_entity_poly.entity_id
_entity_poly.type
_entity_poly.pdbx_seq_one_letter_code
_entity_poly.pdbx_strand_id
1 'polypeptide(L)'
;MLRMMSRPIMFLLLWVAAAALAQPMDSDYRLGPGDQIIIKVFGEEDLSMELRLNDTGRLNYPFLGELVVEGRTVAELEQLITSGLKGSYLADPAVTVSIAEYRPFFLNGEVHKPGGIPYQPKLTVERAIALGGGFTERASRSKIEVIRASDPGHKAVPVELSDLVFPGDIITVKQSFF
;
A
#
# COMPACT_ATOMS: atom_id res chain seq x y z
N MET A 1 31.39 56.82 -46.93
CA MET A 1 31.14 56.89 -45.49
C MET A 1 29.92 56.07 -45.22
N LEU A 2 30.13 54.82 -44.80
CA LEU A 2 29.04 53.84 -44.55
C LEU A 2 29.04 53.52 -43.07
N ARG A 3 28.02 54.01 -42.34
CA ARG A 3 27.82 53.72 -40.90
C ARG A 3 27.13 52.37 -40.73
N MET A 4 27.87 51.40 -40.28
CA MET A 4 27.40 50.10 -39.88
C MET A 4 26.77 50.19 -38.47
N MET A 5 25.44 50.10 -38.40
CA MET A 5 24.68 49.99 -37.14
C MET A 5 24.65 48.57 -36.72
N SER A 6 25.40 48.22 -35.68
CA SER A 6 25.33 46.91 -34.99
C SER A 6 24.07 46.86 -34.12
N ARG A 7 23.18 45.90 -34.40
CA ARG A 7 22.04 45.56 -33.56
C ARG A 7 22.49 44.55 -32.49
N PRO A 8 22.26 44.78 -31.21
CA PRO A 8 22.49 43.75 -30.21
C PRO A 8 21.34 42.72 -30.24
N ILE A 9 21.71 41.46 -30.44
CA ILE A 9 20.82 40.33 -30.30
C ILE A 9 20.67 40.06 -28.82
N MET A 10 19.50 40.42 -28.27
CA MET A 10 19.11 40.14 -26.89
C MET A 10 18.68 38.68 -26.79
N PHE A 11 19.57 37.82 -26.28
CA PHE A 11 19.27 36.42 -25.92
C PHE A 11 18.37 36.41 -24.68
N LEU A 12 17.08 36.22 -24.91
CA LEU A 12 16.10 35.99 -23.85
C LEU A 12 16.22 34.54 -23.41
N LEU A 13 16.98 34.28 -22.35
CA LEU A 13 17.04 32.98 -21.67
C LEU A 13 15.71 32.74 -20.98
N LEU A 14 14.81 31.94 -21.61
CA LEU A 14 13.63 31.38 -20.98
C LEU A 14 14.08 30.33 -19.96
N TRP A 15 14.10 30.69 -18.70
CA TRP A 15 14.18 29.75 -17.59
C TRP A 15 12.80 29.08 -17.44
N VAL A 16 12.64 27.91 -18.03
CA VAL A 16 11.52 27.03 -17.74
C VAL A 16 11.81 26.39 -16.37
N ALA A 17 11.24 26.97 -15.31
CA ALA A 17 11.18 26.36 -14.02
C ALA A 17 10.25 25.13 -14.12
N ALA A 18 10.82 23.96 -14.29
CA ALA A 18 10.10 22.70 -14.12
C ALA A 18 9.72 22.60 -12.63
N ALA A 19 8.51 23.06 -12.30
CA ALA A 19 7.89 22.72 -11.03
C ALA A 19 7.72 21.20 -11.03
N ALA A 20 8.63 20.49 -10.36
CA ALA A 20 8.44 19.10 -10.01
C ALA A 20 7.21 19.06 -9.10
N LEU A 21 6.06 18.71 -9.66
CA LEU A 21 4.88 18.33 -8.92
C LEU A 21 5.29 17.06 -8.13
N ALA A 22 5.68 17.23 -6.87
CA ALA A 22 5.74 16.17 -5.92
C ALA A 22 4.31 15.61 -5.83
N GLN A 23 4.03 14.56 -6.58
CA GLN A 23 2.79 13.82 -6.44
C GLN A 23 2.81 13.26 -5.02
N PRO A 24 1.80 13.50 -4.18
CA PRO A 24 1.67 12.75 -2.95
C PRO A 24 1.69 11.27 -3.36
N MET A 25 2.60 10.51 -2.75
CA MET A 25 2.57 9.05 -2.86
C MET A 25 1.40 8.57 -2.02
N ASP A 26 0.19 8.85 -2.52
CA ASP A 26 -1.03 8.26 -2.02
C ASP A 26 -0.87 6.77 -2.31
N SER A 27 -0.61 5.99 -1.27
CA SER A 27 -0.55 4.56 -1.46
C SER A 27 -1.97 4.13 -1.80
N ASP A 28 -2.18 3.60 -3.01
CA ASP A 28 -3.46 3.00 -3.43
C ASP A 28 -3.88 1.81 -2.56
N TYR A 29 -3.11 1.55 -1.50
CA TYR A 29 -3.37 0.48 -0.57
C TYR A 29 -4.64 0.74 0.23
N ARG A 30 -5.54 -0.23 0.19
CA ARG A 30 -6.77 -0.20 0.94
C ARG A 30 -6.69 -1.08 2.18
N LEU A 31 -6.95 -0.47 3.32
CA LEU A 31 -6.97 -1.12 4.62
C LEU A 31 -8.01 -2.25 4.63
N GLY A 32 -7.69 -3.31 5.33
CA GLY A 32 -8.59 -4.45 5.48
C GLY A 32 -8.30 -5.28 6.73
N PRO A 33 -9.14 -6.29 7.01
CA PRO A 33 -8.98 -7.17 8.17
C PRO A 33 -7.57 -7.75 8.26
N GLY A 34 -7.01 -7.70 9.48
CA GLY A 34 -5.66 -8.19 9.77
C GLY A 34 -4.55 -7.13 9.68
N ASP A 35 -4.78 -5.98 9.04
CA ASP A 35 -3.82 -4.88 9.06
C ASP A 35 -3.70 -4.29 10.47
N GLN A 36 -2.49 -3.96 10.89
CA GLN A 36 -2.22 -3.23 12.13
C GLN A 36 -1.92 -1.77 11.79
N ILE A 37 -2.68 -0.86 12.39
CA ILE A 37 -2.57 0.57 12.16
C ILE A 37 -2.24 1.31 13.44
N ILE A 38 -1.54 2.43 13.28
CA ILE A 38 -1.29 3.39 14.35
C ILE A 38 -2.00 4.68 13.97
N ILE A 39 -2.84 5.16 14.88
CA ILE A 39 -3.48 6.46 14.80
C ILE A 39 -2.85 7.35 15.87
N LYS A 40 -2.33 8.51 15.47
CA LYS A 40 -1.77 9.50 16.38
C LYS A 40 -2.51 10.81 16.22
N VAL A 41 -2.94 11.37 17.34
CA VAL A 41 -3.52 12.71 17.40
C VAL A 41 -2.57 13.58 18.22
N PHE A 42 -2.01 14.60 17.57
CA PHE A 42 -0.99 15.43 18.20
C PHE A 42 -1.55 16.17 19.43
N GLY A 43 -0.86 16.00 20.57
CA GLY A 43 -1.27 16.59 21.83
C GLY A 43 -2.36 15.84 22.60
N GLU A 44 -2.91 14.74 22.03
CA GLU A 44 -4.02 13.97 22.62
C GLU A 44 -3.67 12.49 22.67
N GLU A 45 -3.00 12.07 23.75
CA GLU A 45 -2.58 10.66 23.91
C GLU A 45 -3.79 9.72 24.04
N ASP A 46 -4.86 10.16 24.69
CA ASP A 46 -6.09 9.39 24.89
C ASP A 46 -6.85 9.10 23.59
N LEU A 47 -6.56 9.85 22.53
CA LEU A 47 -7.10 9.63 21.19
C LEU A 47 -6.12 8.90 20.26
N SER A 48 -4.88 8.71 20.72
CA SER A 48 -3.87 7.97 19.98
C SER A 48 -3.94 6.49 20.32
N MET A 49 -3.92 5.62 19.31
CA MET A 49 -4.03 4.18 19.52
C MET A 49 -3.30 3.37 18.45
N GLU A 50 -2.91 2.18 18.82
CA GLU A 50 -2.43 1.13 17.94
C GLU A 50 -3.37 -0.06 18.02
N LEU A 51 -3.83 -0.55 16.88
CA LEU A 51 -4.77 -1.66 16.85
C LEU A 51 -4.64 -2.48 15.57
N ARG A 52 -5.03 -3.74 15.65
CA ARG A 52 -5.22 -4.62 14.49
C ARG A 52 -6.70 -4.59 14.07
N LEU A 53 -6.94 -4.36 12.78
CA LEU A 53 -8.29 -4.40 12.23
C LEU A 53 -8.87 -5.81 12.34
N ASN A 54 -10.06 -5.90 12.90
CA ASN A 54 -10.79 -7.15 13.05
C ASN A 54 -11.42 -7.60 11.71
N ASP A 55 -12.06 -8.75 11.72
CA ASP A 55 -12.73 -9.36 10.57
C ASP A 55 -13.92 -8.54 10.03
N THR A 56 -14.47 -7.63 10.84
CA THR A 56 -15.56 -6.72 10.40
C THR A 56 -15.05 -5.50 9.64
N GLY A 57 -13.73 -5.27 9.63
CA GLY A 57 -13.13 -4.08 9.01
C GLY A 57 -13.55 -2.76 9.65
N ARG A 58 -14.01 -2.81 10.90
CA ARG A 58 -14.51 -1.65 11.66
C ARG A 58 -13.63 -1.36 12.87
N LEU A 59 -13.61 -0.11 13.25
CA LEU A 59 -12.88 0.42 14.39
C LEU A 59 -13.86 1.18 15.30
N ASN A 60 -13.85 0.88 16.59
CA ASN A 60 -14.52 1.72 17.56
C ASN A 60 -13.54 2.80 18.04
N TYR A 61 -13.78 4.05 17.63
CA TYR A 61 -12.90 5.18 17.91
C TYR A 61 -13.50 6.10 18.98
N PRO A 62 -12.68 6.58 19.95
CA PRO A 62 -13.18 7.48 21.00
C PRO A 62 -13.94 8.68 20.41
N PHE A 63 -15.06 9.04 21.02
CA PHE A 63 -15.97 10.12 20.63
C PHE A 63 -16.68 9.94 19.28
N LEU A 64 -16.13 9.22 18.31
CA LEU A 64 -16.70 9.04 16.98
C LEU A 64 -17.51 7.75 16.85
N GLY A 65 -17.35 6.83 17.83
CA GLY A 65 -18.02 5.54 17.77
C GLY A 65 -17.44 4.61 16.71
N GLU A 66 -18.31 3.84 16.06
CA GLU A 66 -17.91 2.84 15.08
C GLU A 66 -17.62 3.47 13.70
N LEU A 67 -16.38 3.32 13.23
CA LEU A 67 -15.92 3.79 11.93
C LEU A 67 -15.69 2.59 11.01
N VAL A 68 -16.14 2.67 9.75
CA VAL A 68 -15.84 1.70 8.70
C VAL A 68 -14.47 2.05 8.13
N VAL A 69 -13.50 1.16 8.30
CA VAL A 69 -12.10 1.34 7.88
C VAL A 69 -11.77 0.51 6.65
N GLU A 70 -12.38 -0.66 6.51
CA GLU A 70 -12.18 -1.54 5.36
C GLU A 70 -12.42 -0.83 4.03
N GLY A 71 -11.50 -1.01 3.09
CA GLY A 71 -11.56 -0.42 1.76
C GLY A 71 -11.13 1.06 1.69
N ARG A 72 -10.85 1.71 2.82
CA ARG A 72 -10.30 3.07 2.86
C ARG A 72 -8.78 3.06 2.71
N THR A 73 -8.24 4.12 2.14
CA THR A 73 -6.82 4.42 2.23
C THR A 73 -6.49 5.02 3.60
N VAL A 74 -5.19 5.06 3.93
CA VAL A 74 -4.70 5.74 5.14
C VAL A 74 -5.14 7.20 5.16
N ALA A 75 -5.01 7.90 4.03
CA ALA A 75 -5.39 9.31 3.91
C ALA A 75 -6.90 9.53 4.09
N GLU A 76 -7.73 8.65 3.53
CA GLU A 76 -9.19 8.71 3.72
C GLU A 76 -9.58 8.49 5.19
N LEU A 77 -8.85 7.62 5.92
CA LEU A 77 -9.09 7.41 7.35
C LEU A 77 -8.64 8.60 8.19
N GLU A 78 -7.47 9.18 7.90
CA GLU A 78 -7.00 10.43 8.53
C GLU A 78 -8.04 11.55 8.40
N GLN A 79 -8.53 11.75 7.18
CA GLN A 79 -9.51 12.78 6.89
C GLN A 79 -10.84 12.52 7.61
N LEU A 80 -11.29 11.28 7.68
CA LEU A 80 -12.50 10.89 8.39
C LEU A 80 -12.40 11.22 9.88
N ILE A 81 -11.29 10.83 10.53
CA ILE A 81 -11.07 11.09 11.96
C ILE A 81 -10.92 12.59 12.21
N THR A 82 -10.10 13.28 11.41
CA THR A 82 -9.89 14.72 11.52
C THR A 82 -11.21 15.48 11.44
N SER A 83 -12.04 15.16 10.44
CA SER A 83 -13.33 15.82 10.24
C SER A 83 -14.31 15.54 11.39
N GLY A 84 -14.30 14.31 11.92
CA GLY A 84 -15.17 13.94 13.03
C GLY A 84 -14.80 14.59 14.35
N LEU A 85 -13.50 14.79 14.61
CA LEU A 85 -13.03 15.45 15.83
C LEU A 85 -13.16 16.98 15.79
N LYS A 86 -13.06 17.57 14.59
CA LYS A 86 -13.02 19.03 14.41
C LYS A 86 -14.30 19.70 14.85
N GLY A 87 -14.15 20.74 15.65
CA GLY A 87 -15.24 21.63 16.12
C GLY A 87 -16.03 21.07 17.30
N SER A 88 -16.34 19.77 17.35
CA SER A 88 -17.09 19.17 18.45
C SER A 88 -16.22 18.77 19.64
N TYR A 89 -14.99 18.35 19.37
CA TYR A 89 -14.06 17.83 20.38
C TYR A 89 -12.75 18.60 20.40
N LEU A 90 -12.18 18.92 19.24
CA LEU A 90 -10.93 19.65 19.08
C LEU A 90 -11.12 20.82 18.10
N ALA A 91 -10.44 21.94 18.38
CA ALA A 91 -10.51 23.12 17.49
C ALA A 91 -9.79 22.86 16.18
N ASP A 92 -8.60 22.27 16.23
CA ASP A 92 -7.75 21.97 15.06
C ASP A 92 -6.98 20.65 15.26
N PRO A 93 -7.64 19.52 15.06
CA PRO A 93 -7.02 18.20 15.25
C PRO A 93 -5.97 17.92 14.17
N ALA A 94 -4.75 17.55 14.60
CA ALA A 94 -3.68 17.04 13.73
C ALA A 94 -3.61 15.52 13.89
N VAL A 95 -4.21 14.79 12.95
CA VAL A 95 -4.30 13.33 12.95
C VAL A 95 -3.32 12.77 11.94
N THR A 96 -2.61 11.71 12.32
CA THR A 96 -1.78 10.91 11.41
C THR A 96 -2.15 9.45 11.57
N VAL A 97 -2.37 8.77 10.45
CA VAL A 97 -2.57 7.34 10.41
C VAL A 97 -1.42 6.68 9.66
N SER A 98 -0.90 5.59 10.17
CA SER A 98 0.15 4.81 9.52
C SER A 98 -0.11 3.32 9.66
N ILE A 99 0.41 2.53 8.72
CA ILE A 99 0.36 1.07 8.80
C ILE A 99 1.58 0.61 9.57
N ALA A 100 1.37 -0.05 10.72
CA ALA A 100 2.43 -0.67 11.50
C ALA A 100 2.82 -2.03 10.91
N GLU A 101 1.81 -2.83 10.52
CA GLU A 101 2.00 -4.14 9.93
C GLU A 101 0.89 -4.42 8.92
N TYR A 102 1.29 -4.84 7.72
CA TYR A 102 0.32 -5.29 6.71
C TYR A 102 -0.13 -6.71 7.01
N ARG A 103 -1.38 -7.06 6.68
CA ARG A 103 -1.82 -8.45 6.72
C ARG A 103 -0.93 -9.32 5.85
N PRO A 104 -0.67 -10.59 6.23
CA PRO A 104 0.20 -11.48 5.48
C PRO A 104 -0.40 -11.83 4.11
N PHE A 105 0.46 -12.22 3.18
CA PHE A 105 0.09 -13.03 2.02
C PHE A 105 0.38 -14.50 2.31
N PHE A 106 -0.19 -15.39 1.51
CA PHE A 106 -0.03 -16.83 1.70
C PHE A 106 0.69 -17.46 0.52
N LEU A 107 1.62 -18.35 0.81
CA LEU A 107 2.41 -19.05 -0.18
C LEU A 107 2.20 -20.56 -0.03
N ASN A 108 1.79 -21.20 -1.12
CA ASN A 108 1.45 -22.61 -1.16
C ASN A 108 2.17 -23.35 -2.30
N GLY A 109 2.14 -24.69 -2.25
CA GLY A 109 2.66 -25.58 -3.28
C GLY A 109 4.15 -25.83 -3.17
N GLU A 110 4.85 -25.86 -4.29
CA GLU A 110 6.25 -26.32 -4.40
C GLU A 110 7.25 -25.21 -4.00
N VAL A 111 7.21 -24.83 -2.74
CA VAL A 111 8.16 -23.92 -2.06
C VAL A 111 8.65 -24.56 -0.78
N HIS A 112 9.83 -24.19 -0.31
CA HIS A 112 10.43 -24.84 0.86
C HIS A 112 9.71 -24.51 2.19
N LYS A 113 9.13 -23.30 2.31
CA LYS A 113 8.43 -22.81 3.51
C LYS A 113 7.07 -22.24 3.13
N PRO A 114 6.06 -23.08 2.90
CA PRO A 114 4.69 -22.62 2.65
C PRO A 114 4.07 -22.04 3.94
N GLY A 115 3.11 -21.13 3.78
CA GLY A 115 2.37 -20.52 4.88
C GLY A 115 2.14 -19.04 4.72
N GLY A 116 1.67 -18.39 5.78
CA GLY A 116 1.50 -16.94 5.85
C GLY A 116 2.84 -16.23 6.03
N ILE A 117 3.14 -15.28 5.16
CA ILE A 117 4.38 -14.52 5.17
C ILE A 117 4.05 -13.04 5.30
N PRO A 118 4.74 -12.29 6.19
CA PRO A 118 4.54 -10.84 6.31
C PRO A 118 4.75 -10.14 4.97
N TYR A 119 3.79 -9.30 4.60
CA TYR A 119 3.86 -8.53 3.35
C TYR A 119 4.84 -7.37 3.48
N GLN A 120 5.50 -7.05 2.38
CA GLN A 120 6.34 -5.87 2.23
C GLN A 120 5.90 -5.08 1.00
N PRO A 121 5.87 -3.73 1.05
CA PRO A 121 5.50 -2.90 -0.09
C PRO A 121 6.34 -3.20 -1.34
N LYS A 122 5.68 -3.19 -2.51
CA LYS A 122 6.30 -3.49 -3.81
C LYS A 122 6.90 -4.90 -3.92
N LEU A 123 6.31 -5.86 -3.20
CA LEU A 123 6.71 -7.27 -3.26
C LEU A 123 6.34 -7.86 -4.63
N THR A 124 7.28 -8.54 -5.28
CA THR A 124 7.03 -9.33 -6.50
C THR A 124 6.85 -10.81 -6.16
N VAL A 125 6.24 -11.56 -7.06
CA VAL A 125 6.08 -13.03 -6.93
C VAL A 125 7.43 -13.71 -6.72
N GLU A 126 8.48 -13.28 -7.46
CA GLU A 126 9.83 -13.81 -7.27
C GLU A 126 10.35 -13.62 -5.85
N ARG A 127 10.22 -12.40 -5.31
CA ARG A 127 10.63 -12.11 -3.93
C ARG A 127 9.79 -12.84 -2.90
N ALA A 128 8.49 -12.96 -3.15
CA ALA A 128 7.59 -13.71 -2.28
C ALA A 128 8.02 -15.18 -2.17
N ILE A 129 8.35 -15.81 -3.30
CA ILE A 129 8.85 -17.18 -3.33
C ILE A 129 10.21 -17.28 -2.63
N ALA A 130 11.10 -16.32 -2.81
CA ALA A 130 12.38 -16.28 -2.10
C ALA A 130 12.21 -16.20 -0.58
N LEU A 131 11.23 -15.40 -0.08
CA LEU A 131 10.86 -15.35 1.35
C LEU A 131 10.36 -16.71 1.85
N GLY A 132 9.66 -17.46 0.99
CA GLY A 132 9.24 -18.85 1.24
C GLY A 132 10.37 -19.88 1.11
N GLY A 133 11.64 -19.46 1.08
CA GLY A 133 12.80 -20.35 0.98
C GLY A 133 13.12 -20.81 -0.44
N GLY A 134 12.47 -20.24 -1.46
CA GLY A 134 12.67 -20.59 -2.86
C GLY A 134 11.83 -21.78 -3.34
N PHE A 135 12.00 -22.11 -4.61
CA PHE A 135 11.36 -23.25 -5.26
C PHE A 135 11.93 -24.58 -4.79
N THR A 136 11.08 -25.60 -4.66
CA THR A 136 11.55 -26.99 -4.54
C THR A 136 12.08 -27.51 -5.88
N GLU A 137 12.74 -28.67 -5.86
CA GLU A 137 13.24 -29.35 -7.08
C GLU A 137 12.08 -29.73 -8.03
N ARG A 138 10.87 -29.90 -7.51
CA ARG A 138 9.67 -30.30 -8.24
C ARG A 138 8.86 -29.12 -8.75
N ALA A 139 9.25 -27.90 -8.42
CA ALA A 139 8.51 -26.70 -8.78
C ALA A 139 8.53 -26.40 -10.29
N SER A 140 7.39 -25.98 -10.80
CA SER A 140 7.32 -25.35 -12.13
C SER A 140 7.45 -23.85 -11.99
N ARG A 141 8.53 -23.27 -12.53
CA ARG A 141 8.75 -21.82 -12.50
C ARG A 141 7.83 -21.02 -13.41
N SER A 142 7.14 -21.70 -14.35
CA SER A 142 6.20 -21.09 -15.29
C SER A 142 4.73 -21.35 -14.96
N LYS A 143 4.46 -22.17 -13.94
CA LYS A 143 3.08 -22.48 -13.51
C LYS A 143 2.83 -21.96 -12.10
N ILE A 144 2.72 -20.66 -12.00
CA ILE A 144 2.44 -19.97 -10.75
C ILE A 144 1.07 -19.30 -10.91
N GLU A 145 0.22 -19.47 -9.93
CA GLU A 145 -1.11 -18.88 -9.89
C GLU A 145 -1.27 -18.04 -8.63
N VAL A 146 -2.08 -17.00 -8.73
CA VAL A 146 -2.48 -16.17 -7.59
C VAL A 146 -4.00 -16.12 -7.50
N ILE A 147 -4.51 -16.23 -6.28
CA ILE A 147 -5.87 -15.82 -5.93
C ILE A 147 -5.75 -14.47 -5.26
N ARG A 148 -6.31 -13.44 -5.89
CA ARG A 148 -6.28 -12.08 -5.35
C ARG A 148 -7.25 -11.94 -4.19
N ALA A 149 -6.80 -11.34 -3.08
CA ALA A 149 -7.68 -11.03 -1.96
C ALA A 149 -8.82 -10.08 -2.33
N SER A 150 -8.61 -9.23 -3.34
CA SER A 150 -9.59 -8.28 -3.86
C SER A 150 -10.61 -8.89 -4.82
N ASP A 151 -10.42 -10.15 -5.27
CA ASP A 151 -11.35 -10.82 -6.18
C ASP A 151 -12.43 -11.57 -5.39
N PRO A 152 -13.70 -11.12 -5.42
CA PRO A 152 -14.81 -11.81 -4.76
C PRO A 152 -15.05 -13.24 -5.29
N GLY A 153 -14.63 -13.50 -6.52
CA GLY A 153 -14.77 -14.81 -7.14
C GLY A 153 -13.70 -15.82 -6.74
N HIS A 154 -12.66 -15.39 -6.03
CA HIS A 154 -11.52 -16.21 -5.59
C HIS A 154 -10.92 -17.08 -6.69
N LYS A 155 -10.84 -16.52 -7.91
CA LYS A 155 -10.33 -17.27 -9.06
C LYS A 155 -8.81 -17.25 -9.08
N ALA A 156 -8.23 -18.44 -9.26
CA ALA A 156 -6.80 -18.55 -9.51
C ALA A 156 -6.47 -18.07 -10.94
N VAL A 157 -5.57 -17.12 -11.04
CA VAL A 157 -5.09 -16.57 -12.31
C VAL A 157 -3.58 -16.79 -12.45
N PRO A 158 -3.07 -17.13 -13.63
CA PRO A 158 -1.64 -17.29 -13.86
C PRO A 158 -0.93 -15.94 -13.69
N VAL A 159 0.28 -15.98 -13.13
CA VAL A 159 1.12 -14.81 -12.90
C VAL A 159 2.57 -15.10 -13.27
N GLU A 160 3.31 -14.03 -13.57
CA GLU A 160 4.74 -14.07 -13.81
C GLU A 160 5.53 -13.69 -12.56
N LEU A 161 6.82 -14.00 -12.56
CA LEU A 161 7.71 -13.71 -11.42
C LEU A 161 7.85 -12.21 -11.13
N SER A 162 7.69 -11.37 -12.15
CA SER A 162 7.73 -9.90 -12.06
C SER A 162 6.46 -9.26 -11.52
N ASP A 163 5.35 -10.01 -11.49
CA ASP A 163 4.06 -9.47 -11.06
C ASP A 163 4.07 -9.11 -9.58
N LEU A 164 3.29 -8.08 -9.24
CA LEU A 164 3.16 -7.64 -7.85
C LEU A 164 2.25 -8.56 -7.05
N VAL A 165 2.63 -8.76 -5.80
CA VAL A 165 1.86 -9.44 -4.76
C VAL A 165 1.25 -8.38 -3.86
N PHE A 166 0.05 -8.63 -3.38
CA PHE A 166 -0.66 -7.74 -2.46
C PHE A 166 -0.99 -8.47 -1.14
N PRO A 167 -1.21 -7.72 -0.05
CA PRO A 167 -1.62 -8.31 1.23
C PRO A 167 -2.90 -9.12 1.10
N GLY A 168 -2.88 -10.33 1.66
CA GLY A 168 -4.00 -11.27 1.59
C GLY A 168 -4.03 -12.16 0.33
N ASP A 169 -3.16 -11.93 -0.65
CA ASP A 169 -3.07 -12.79 -1.84
C ASP A 169 -2.63 -14.22 -1.46
N ILE A 170 -3.11 -15.20 -2.22
CA ILE A 170 -2.68 -16.59 -2.10
C ILE A 170 -1.94 -16.98 -3.37
N ILE A 171 -0.63 -17.21 -3.25
CA ILE A 171 0.24 -17.63 -4.35
C ILE A 171 0.39 -19.13 -4.28
N THR A 172 0.21 -19.82 -5.40
CA THR A 172 0.40 -21.27 -5.50
C THR A 172 1.40 -21.61 -6.58
N VAL A 173 2.50 -22.23 -6.20
CA VAL A 173 3.51 -22.77 -7.14
C VAL A 173 3.13 -24.21 -7.47
N LYS A 174 2.84 -24.49 -8.75
CA LYS A 174 2.46 -25.82 -9.20
C LYS A 174 3.67 -26.71 -9.38
N GLN A 175 3.43 -28.00 -9.32
CA GLN A 175 4.43 -29.01 -9.63
C GLN A 175 4.73 -29.04 -11.14
N SER A 176 6.01 -29.27 -11.48
CA SER A 176 6.41 -29.61 -12.84
C SER A 176 6.01 -31.07 -13.15
N PHE A 177 5.31 -31.27 -14.26
CA PHE A 177 5.10 -32.61 -14.80
C PHE A 177 6.14 -32.84 -15.88
N PHE A 178 6.89 -33.90 -15.74
CA PHE A 178 7.82 -34.37 -16.75
C PHE A 178 7.10 -35.17 -17.81
#